data_40fc264444044834d63811bdfd58aeff
#
_entry.id   40fc264444044834d63811bdfd58aeff
#
_cell.length_a   1.000
_cell.length_b   1.000
_cell.length_c   1.000
_cell.angle_alpha   90.00
_cell.angle_beta   90.00
_cell.angle_gamma   90.00
#
_symmetry.space_group_name_H-M   'P 1'
#
loop_
_entity.id
_entity.type
_entity.pdbx_description
1 polymer ?
#
loop_
_entity_poly.entity_id
_entity_poly.type
_entity_poly.pdbx_seq_one_letter_code
_entity_poly.pdbx_strand_id
1 'polypeptide(L)'
;MEQLSGGDMIVRALEDEGVEYIFGYPGGAALHIYDSIFKANSVPHILVRHEQAATHAADGYARATGKPGVVLVTSGPGATNTITGIATAYMDSIPMVVISGQVQSHLIGEDAFQETDMVGISRPIVKHSFMVQRTEDIPSIIKKAFYIATTGRPGPVVVDVPKDLTHPEHKFDYEYPESVSMRSYQPSTKGCLLYT
;
A
#
# COMPACT_ATOMS: atom_id res chain seq x y z
N MET A 1 -1.84 -23.79 -9.26
CA MET A 1 -1.78 -22.40 -8.73
C MET A 1 -0.78 -21.63 -9.58
N GLU A 2 -1.02 -20.35 -9.77
CA GLU A 2 -0.13 -19.46 -10.53
C GLU A 2 1.12 -19.17 -9.68
N GLN A 3 2.31 -19.21 -10.29
CA GLN A 3 3.57 -18.94 -9.61
C GLN A 3 4.03 -17.52 -9.94
N LEU A 4 3.99 -16.64 -8.94
CA LEU A 4 4.30 -15.21 -9.08
C LEU A 4 5.48 -14.77 -8.19
N SER A 5 6.22 -13.79 -8.66
CA SER A 5 7.16 -13.06 -7.80
C SER A 5 6.39 -12.10 -6.87
N GLY A 6 7.03 -11.62 -5.81
CA GLY A 6 6.37 -10.67 -4.91
C GLY A 6 5.96 -9.38 -5.61
N GLY A 7 6.75 -8.91 -6.59
CA GLY A 7 6.35 -7.77 -7.43
C GLY A 7 5.09 -8.06 -8.26
N ASP A 8 5.04 -9.24 -8.89
CA ASP A 8 3.87 -9.67 -9.68
C ASP A 8 2.65 -9.90 -8.78
N MET A 9 2.84 -10.44 -7.55
CA MET A 9 1.76 -10.61 -6.56
C MET A 9 1.12 -9.29 -6.16
N ILE A 10 1.92 -8.24 -5.98
CA ILE A 10 1.38 -6.91 -5.66
C ILE A 10 0.50 -6.42 -6.81
N VAL A 11 0.99 -6.48 -8.05
CA VAL A 11 0.22 -6.03 -9.22
C VAL A 11 -1.07 -6.83 -9.35
N ARG A 12 -0.99 -8.15 -9.24
CA ARG A 12 -2.14 -9.04 -9.33
C ARG A 12 -3.17 -8.78 -8.23
N ALA A 13 -2.71 -8.57 -7.00
CA ALA A 13 -3.59 -8.22 -5.88
C ALA A 13 -4.29 -6.87 -6.08
N LEU A 14 -3.62 -5.88 -6.71
CA LEU A 14 -4.25 -4.61 -7.08
C LEU A 14 -5.32 -4.79 -8.17
N GLU A 15 -5.09 -5.68 -9.14
CA GLU A 15 -6.11 -6.08 -10.13
C GLU A 15 -7.32 -6.73 -9.45
N ASP A 16 -7.09 -7.68 -8.54
CA ASP A 16 -8.14 -8.38 -7.80
C ASP A 16 -8.96 -7.44 -6.87
N GLU A 17 -8.37 -6.33 -6.41
CA GLU A 17 -9.08 -5.24 -5.70
C GLU A 17 -9.75 -4.23 -6.65
N GLY A 18 -9.62 -4.39 -7.97
CA GLY A 18 -10.22 -3.52 -8.98
C GLY A 18 -9.63 -2.11 -8.99
N VAL A 19 -8.33 -1.98 -8.71
CA VAL A 19 -7.62 -0.70 -8.72
C VAL A 19 -7.56 -0.14 -10.14
N GLU A 20 -8.04 1.09 -10.33
CA GLU A 20 -8.07 1.74 -11.64
C GLU A 20 -6.80 2.54 -11.94
N TYR A 21 -6.17 3.11 -10.92
CA TYR A 21 -4.95 3.93 -11.07
C TYR A 21 -4.02 3.76 -9.87
N ILE A 22 -2.72 3.78 -10.15
CA ILE A 22 -1.66 3.87 -9.15
C ILE A 22 -0.99 5.24 -9.34
N PHE A 23 -0.94 6.05 -8.28
CA PHE A 23 -0.21 7.31 -8.27
C PHE A 23 1.17 7.09 -7.63
N GLY A 24 2.25 7.54 -8.26
CA GLY A 24 3.53 7.24 -7.64
C GLY A 24 4.76 7.82 -8.34
N TYR A 25 5.90 7.54 -7.73
CA TYR A 25 7.22 7.91 -8.25
C TYR A 25 8.19 6.74 -8.05
N PRO A 26 8.84 6.24 -9.12
CA PRO A 26 9.74 5.11 -9.05
C PRO A 26 11.03 5.43 -8.29
N GLY A 27 11.60 4.39 -7.67
CA GLY A 27 12.89 4.49 -7.02
C GLY A 27 13.44 3.12 -6.64
N GLY A 28 14.67 3.08 -6.15
CA GLY A 28 15.50 1.88 -6.03
C GLY A 28 14.87 0.71 -5.28
N ALA A 29 14.15 0.96 -4.18
CA ALA A 29 13.54 -0.09 -3.39
C ALA A 29 12.23 -0.63 -3.99
N ALA A 30 11.58 0.11 -4.89
CA ALA A 30 10.34 -0.30 -5.54
C ALA A 30 10.53 -0.80 -6.98
N LEU A 31 11.78 -0.93 -7.49
CA LEU A 31 12.06 -1.25 -8.90
C LEU A 31 11.40 -2.55 -9.38
N HIS A 32 11.40 -3.60 -8.57
CA HIS A 32 10.80 -4.87 -8.97
C HIS A 32 9.27 -4.77 -9.12
N ILE A 33 8.63 -3.95 -8.28
CA ILE A 33 7.18 -3.70 -8.38
C ILE A 33 6.89 -2.89 -9.65
N TYR A 34 7.68 -1.84 -9.94
CA TYR A 34 7.54 -1.05 -11.17
C TYR A 34 7.80 -1.86 -12.43
N ASP A 35 8.77 -2.78 -12.40
CA ASP A 35 9.02 -3.71 -13.51
C ASP A 35 7.80 -4.63 -13.75
N SER A 36 7.17 -5.13 -12.68
CA SER A 36 5.95 -5.92 -12.76
C SER A 36 4.76 -5.11 -13.30
N ILE A 37 4.58 -3.84 -12.87
CA ILE A 37 3.55 -2.93 -13.42
C ILE A 37 3.76 -2.74 -14.93
N PHE A 38 5.00 -2.48 -15.34
CA PHE A 38 5.33 -2.28 -16.75
C PHE A 38 5.05 -3.53 -17.60
N LYS A 39 5.39 -4.71 -17.10
CA LYS A 39 5.17 -5.99 -17.78
C LYS A 39 3.69 -6.35 -17.88
N ALA A 40 2.95 -6.21 -16.78
CA ALA A 40 1.53 -6.53 -16.75
C ALA A 40 0.70 -5.55 -17.59
N ASN A 41 1.05 -4.26 -17.56
CA ASN A 41 0.35 -3.18 -18.27
C ASN A 41 -1.17 -3.18 -18.05
N SER A 42 -1.61 -3.60 -16.88
CA SER A 42 -3.02 -3.81 -16.53
C SER A 42 -3.60 -2.68 -15.71
N VAL A 43 -2.81 -2.14 -14.76
CA VAL A 43 -3.21 -1.01 -13.92
C VAL A 43 -2.42 0.22 -14.32
N PRO A 44 -3.06 1.27 -14.87
CA PRO A 44 -2.39 2.51 -15.27
C PRO A 44 -1.65 3.19 -14.12
N HIS A 45 -0.39 3.54 -14.34
CA HIS A 45 0.43 4.30 -13.41
C HIS A 45 0.48 5.79 -13.80
N ILE A 46 0.12 6.65 -12.85
CA ILE A 46 0.19 8.10 -13.00
C ILE A 46 1.49 8.58 -12.33
N LEU A 47 2.45 8.93 -13.17
CA LEU A 47 3.74 9.43 -12.72
C LEU A 47 3.60 10.86 -12.19
N VAL A 48 4.03 11.06 -10.96
CA VAL A 48 4.15 12.40 -10.34
C VAL A 48 5.61 12.87 -10.36
N ARG A 49 5.86 14.12 -9.95
CA ARG A 49 7.23 14.66 -9.79
C ARG A 49 7.67 14.80 -8.34
N HIS A 50 6.77 14.50 -7.42
CA HIS A 50 7.01 14.50 -5.97
C HIS A 50 5.98 13.58 -5.32
N GLU A 51 6.38 12.76 -4.37
CA GLU A 51 5.53 11.72 -3.77
C GLU A 51 4.36 12.29 -2.95
N GLN A 52 4.53 13.50 -2.40
CA GLN A 52 3.42 14.23 -1.77
C GLN A 52 2.28 14.48 -2.77
N ALA A 53 2.61 14.80 -4.02
CA ALA A 53 1.59 14.96 -5.06
C ALA A 53 0.88 13.65 -5.38
N ALA A 54 1.56 12.49 -5.28
CA ALA A 54 0.92 11.20 -5.44
C ALA A 54 -0.17 10.96 -4.39
N THR A 55 0.13 11.25 -3.11
CA THR A 55 -0.85 11.09 -2.02
C THR A 55 -2.01 12.07 -2.16
N HIS A 56 -1.77 13.33 -2.55
CA HIS A 56 -2.85 14.29 -2.79
C HIS A 56 -3.69 13.93 -4.02
N ALA A 57 -3.10 13.37 -5.07
CA ALA A 57 -3.85 12.87 -6.22
C ALA A 57 -4.72 11.66 -5.84
N ALA A 58 -4.18 10.72 -5.06
CA ALA A 58 -4.91 9.58 -4.53
C ALA A 58 -6.06 10.02 -3.59
N ASP A 59 -5.83 11.02 -2.75
CA ASP A 59 -6.85 11.64 -1.89
C ASP A 59 -7.97 12.26 -2.73
N GLY A 60 -7.63 13.08 -3.74
CA GLY A 60 -8.60 13.68 -4.66
C GLY A 60 -9.38 12.63 -5.45
N TYR A 61 -8.72 11.58 -5.91
CA TYR A 61 -9.37 10.44 -6.57
C TYR A 61 -10.39 9.75 -5.65
N ALA A 62 -10.01 9.47 -4.41
CA ALA A 62 -10.90 8.81 -3.47
C ALA A 62 -12.13 9.68 -3.12
N ARG A 63 -11.95 10.99 -2.96
CA ARG A 63 -13.06 11.95 -2.75
C ARG A 63 -14.02 11.98 -3.94
N ALA A 64 -13.48 11.96 -5.16
CA ALA A 64 -14.28 12.08 -6.38
C ALA A 64 -15.04 10.79 -6.74
N THR A 65 -14.47 9.63 -6.43
CA THR A 65 -14.98 8.33 -6.89
C THR A 65 -15.61 7.47 -5.79
N GLY A 66 -15.28 7.74 -4.53
CA GLY A 66 -15.63 6.86 -3.41
C GLY A 66 -14.78 5.58 -3.33
N LYS A 67 -13.81 5.38 -4.24
CA LYS A 67 -12.88 4.24 -4.26
C LYS A 67 -11.60 4.59 -3.52
N PRO A 68 -10.89 3.61 -2.92
CA PRO A 68 -9.61 3.90 -2.27
C PRO A 68 -8.56 4.37 -3.27
N GLY A 69 -7.83 5.42 -2.91
CA GLY A 69 -6.67 5.87 -3.68
C GLY A 69 -5.47 4.96 -3.41
N VAL A 70 -4.67 4.66 -4.44
CA VAL A 70 -3.49 3.80 -4.33
C VAL A 70 -2.23 4.58 -4.68
N VAL A 71 -1.24 4.52 -3.79
CA VAL A 71 0.05 5.20 -3.93
C VAL A 71 1.17 4.17 -3.91
N LEU A 72 2.14 4.31 -4.82
CA LEU A 72 3.35 3.49 -4.83
C LEU A 72 4.59 4.38 -4.87
N VAL A 73 5.46 4.22 -3.87
CA VAL A 73 6.69 5.01 -3.73
C VAL A 73 7.86 4.13 -3.29
N THR A 74 9.07 4.67 -3.39
CA THR A 74 10.27 4.01 -2.89
C THR A 74 10.48 4.26 -1.39
N SER A 75 11.53 3.66 -0.82
CA SER A 75 11.95 3.83 0.58
C SER A 75 12.48 5.23 0.90
N GLY A 76 12.75 5.47 2.15
CA GLY A 76 13.42 6.68 2.65
C GLY A 76 12.72 7.95 2.24
N PRO A 77 13.37 8.84 1.45
CA PRO A 77 12.78 10.10 1.04
C PRO A 77 11.47 9.93 0.26
N GLY A 78 11.31 8.87 -0.52
CA GLY A 78 10.07 8.59 -1.24
C GLY A 78 8.91 8.31 -0.28
N ALA A 79 9.13 7.47 0.71
CA ALA A 79 8.15 7.15 1.73
C ALA A 79 7.83 8.38 2.62
N THR A 80 8.85 9.08 3.12
CA THR A 80 8.65 10.24 4.00
C THR A 80 7.94 11.40 3.31
N ASN A 81 8.13 11.60 2.01
CA ASN A 81 7.40 12.61 1.23
C ASN A 81 5.88 12.35 1.16
N THR A 82 5.41 11.14 1.48
CA THR A 82 3.97 10.84 1.49
C THR A 82 3.25 11.28 2.76
N ILE A 83 3.98 11.58 3.82
CA ILE A 83 3.43 11.78 5.18
C ILE A 83 2.39 12.89 5.25
N THR A 84 2.62 14.03 4.60
CA THR A 84 1.65 15.13 4.59
C THR A 84 0.31 14.70 3.99
N GLY A 85 0.31 14.01 2.85
CA GLY A 85 -0.94 13.56 2.22
C GLY A 85 -1.62 12.43 3.00
N ILE A 86 -0.84 11.52 3.62
CA ILE A 86 -1.37 10.49 4.53
C ILE A 86 -2.07 11.16 5.72
N ALA A 87 -1.45 12.16 6.34
CA ALA A 87 -2.05 12.89 7.47
C ALA A 87 -3.35 13.59 7.07
N THR A 88 -3.39 14.21 5.88
CA THR A 88 -4.60 14.82 5.32
C THR A 88 -5.72 13.79 5.15
N ALA A 89 -5.43 12.66 4.51
CA ALA A 89 -6.39 11.58 4.30
C ALA A 89 -6.90 11.00 5.63
N TYR A 90 -6.03 10.86 6.64
CA TYR A 90 -6.41 10.38 7.96
C TYR A 90 -7.38 11.31 8.66
N MET A 91 -7.11 12.60 8.67
CA MET A 91 -7.97 13.60 9.32
C MET A 91 -9.36 13.66 8.70
N ASP A 92 -9.43 13.55 7.37
CA ASP A 92 -10.67 13.64 6.60
C ASP A 92 -11.36 12.29 6.36
N SER A 93 -10.81 11.20 6.91
CA SER A 93 -11.37 9.84 6.76
C SER A 93 -11.43 9.37 5.31
N ILE A 94 -10.38 9.65 4.53
CA ILE A 94 -10.29 9.27 3.13
C ILE A 94 -9.58 7.92 2.98
N PRO A 95 -10.21 6.92 2.31
CA PRO A 95 -9.59 5.62 2.13
C PRO A 95 -8.40 5.71 1.17
N MET A 96 -7.25 5.25 1.62
CA MET A 96 -6.02 5.25 0.84
C MET A 96 -5.15 4.04 1.21
N VAL A 97 -4.52 3.41 0.23
CA VAL A 97 -3.50 2.39 0.43
C VAL A 97 -2.18 2.91 -0.12
N VAL A 98 -1.19 3.07 0.75
CA VAL A 98 0.16 3.51 0.38
C VAL A 98 1.09 2.32 0.46
N ILE A 99 1.65 1.93 -0.68
CA ILE A 99 2.66 0.89 -0.78
C ILE A 99 4.02 1.58 -0.87
N SER A 100 4.87 1.39 0.12
CA SER A 100 6.25 1.86 0.11
C SER A 100 7.22 0.70 -0.09
N GLY A 101 8.19 0.88 -0.97
CA GLY A 101 9.35 -0.01 -0.97
C GLY A 101 10.19 0.23 0.28
N GLN A 102 10.85 -0.82 0.79
CA GLN A 102 11.79 -0.74 1.90
C GLN A 102 13.13 -1.33 1.47
N VAL A 103 14.19 -1.01 2.20
CA VAL A 103 15.49 -1.65 2.01
C VAL A 103 15.36 -3.17 2.18
N GLN A 104 16.36 -3.94 1.77
CA GLN A 104 16.33 -5.40 1.92
C GLN A 104 16.17 -5.79 3.39
N SER A 105 15.44 -6.86 3.66
CA SER A 105 15.04 -7.29 5.01
C SER A 105 16.19 -7.35 6.01
N HIS A 106 17.37 -7.82 5.58
CA HIS A 106 18.55 -7.95 6.43
C HIS A 106 19.26 -6.61 6.73
N LEU A 107 18.89 -5.52 6.04
CA LEU A 107 19.45 -4.19 6.24
C LEU A 107 18.55 -3.29 7.11
N ILE A 108 17.34 -3.74 7.44
CA ILE A 108 16.41 -2.96 8.26
C ILE A 108 16.97 -2.80 9.68
N GLY A 109 17.14 -1.54 10.12
CA GLY A 109 17.71 -1.17 11.40
C GLY A 109 19.22 -0.97 11.39
N GLU A 110 19.86 -1.01 10.21
CA GLU A 110 21.31 -0.84 10.04
C GLU A 110 21.70 0.55 9.48
N ASP A 111 20.77 1.50 9.46
CA ASP A 111 20.94 2.83 8.85
C ASP A 111 21.37 2.77 7.38
N ALA A 112 20.77 1.85 6.63
CA ALA A 112 21.08 1.63 5.23
C ALA A 112 20.70 2.83 4.34
N PHE A 113 21.27 2.88 3.14
CA PHE A 113 20.98 3.97 2.20
C PHE A 113 19.50 4.07 1.88
N GLN A 114 18.93 5.25 2.12
CA GLN A 114 17.50 5.53 1.98
C GLN A 114 16.58 4.62 2.83
N GLU A 115 17.07 4.18 3.97
CA GLU A 115 16.23 3.52 4.97
C GLU A 115 15.42 4.56 5.76
N THR A 116 14.19 4.20 6.10
CA THR A 116 13.35 4.95 7.04
C THR A 116 12.34 4.00 7.68
N ASP A 117 12.12 4.14 8.98
CA ASP A 117 11.03 3.45 9.68
C ASP A 117 9.67 4.03 9.29
N MET A 118 9.19 3.62 8.11
CA MET A 118 7.91 4.09 7.58
C MET A 118 6.73 3.69 8.48
N VAL A 119 6.79 2.52 9.09
CA VAL A 119 5.77 2.04 10.05
C VAL A 119 5.73 2.95 11.28
N GLY A 120 6.89 3.28 11.85
CA GLY A 120 6.98 4.16 13.02
C GLY A 120 6.50 5.58 12.72
N ILE A 121 6.96 6.18 11.62
CA ILE A 121 6.59 7.56 11.23
C ILE A 121 5.09 7.67 10.92
N SER A 122 4.52 6.70 10.21
CA SER A 122 3.11 6.75 9.81
C SER A 122 2.13 6.38 10.93
N ARG A 123 2.56 5.70 11.97
CA ARG A 123 1.72 5.15 13.04
C ARG A 123 0.65 6.11 13.58
N PRO A 124 0.93 7.38 13.88
CA PRO A 124 -0.08 8.31 14.44
C PRO A 124 -1.11 8.81 13.42
N ILE A 125 -0.89 8.59 12.14
CA ILE A 125 -1.69 9.16 11.04
C ILE A 125 -2.24 8.12 10.07
N VAL A 126 -2.29 6.85 10.46
CA VAL A 126 -2.87 5.76 9.67
C VAL A 126 -3.83 4.92 10.51
N LYS A 127 -4.73 4.22 9.86
CA LYS A 127 -5.55 3.20 10.54
C LYS A 127 -4.74 1.98 10.91
N HIS A 128 -3.82 1.60 10.03
CA HIS A 128 -2.89 0.48 10.23
C HIS A 128 -1.66 0.63 9.33
N SER A 129 -0.57 0.01 9.74
CA SER A 129 0.62 -0.16 8.91
C SER A 129 1.10 -1.60 8.97
N PHE A 130 1.48 -2.15 7.81
CA PHE A 130 2.06 -3.47 7.68
C PHE A 130 3.51 -3.36 7.23
N MET A 131 4.39 -4.13 7.86
CA MET A 131 5.70 -4.47 7.32
C MET A 131 5.62 -5.90 6.81
N VAL A 132 5.79 -6.10 5.51
CA VAL A 132 5.79 -7.45 4.90
C VAL A 132 7.00 -8.23 5.37
N GLN A 133 6.79 -9.43 5.87
CA GLN A 133 7.85 -10.30 6.40
C GLN A 133 8.18 -11.46 5.46
N ARG A 134 7.23 -11.88 4.62
CA ARG A 134 7.35 -13.01 3.71
C ARG A 134 6.61 -12.70 2.43
N THR A 135 7.15 -13.16 1.30
CA THR A 135 6.55 -12.94 -0.02
C THR A 135 5.14 -13.54 -0.11
N GLU A 136 4.93 -14.72 0.45
CA GLU A 136 3.65 -15.43 0.41
C GLU A 136 2.52 -14.70 1.16
N ASP A 137 2.87 -13.79 2.08
CA ASP A 137 1.88 -13.03 2.84
C ASP A 137 1.36 -11.80 2.08
N ILE A 138 2.01 -11.40 0.98
CA ILE A 138 1.66 -10.20 0.19
C ILE A 138 0.17 -10.18 -0.20
N PRO A 139 -0.42 -11.23 -0.80
CA PRO A 139 -1.83 -11.19 -1.20
C PRO A 139 -2.76 -10.93 -0.02
N SER A 140 -2.51 -11.61 1.10
CA SER A 140 -3.34 -11.45 2.30
C SER A 140 -3.17 -10.09 2.97
N ILE A 141 -1.96 -9.52 2.94
CA ILE A 141 -1.68 -8.19 3.47
C ILE A 141 -2.35 -7.11 2.62
N ILE A 142 -2.26 -7.19 1.30
CA ILE A 142 -2.95 -6.25 0.39
C ILE A 142 -4.46 -6.32 0.63
N LYS A 143 -5.05 -7.53 0.67
CA LYS A 143 -6.48 -7.70 0.98
C LYS A 143 -6.89 -7.04 2.29
N LYS A 144 -6.11 -7.25 3.34
CA LYS A 144 -6.35 -6.63 4.66
C LYS A 144 -6.20 -5.12 4.61
N ALA A 145 -5.22 -4.60 3.86
CA ALA A 145 -4.99 -3.17 3.72
C ALA A 145 -6.21 -2.47 3.10
N PHE A 146 -6.75 -2.99 2.00
CA PHE A 146 -7.96 -2.46 1.38
C PHE A 146 -9.18 -2.58 2.29
N TYR A 147 -9.36 -3.74 2.94
CA TYR A 147 -10.45 -3.94 3.89
C TYR A 147 -10.41 -2.93 5.05
N ILE A 148 -9.24 -2.71 5.67
CA ILE A 148 -9.11 -1.74 6.76
C ILE A 148 -9.33 -0.31 6.24
N ALA A 149 -8.77 0.03 5.07
CA ALA A 149 -8.88 1.37 4.50
C ALA A 149 -10.34 1.77 4.23
N THR A 150 -11.18 0.83 3.82
CA THR A 150 -12.54 1.09 3.33
C THR A 150 -13.65 0.80 4.32
N THR A 151 -13.41 0.06 5.40
CA THR A 151 -14.43 -0.34 6.37
C THR A 151 -14.39 0.47 7.65
N GLY A 152 -15.50 0.50 8.40
CA GLY A 152 -15.64 1.36 9.57
C GLY A 152 -15.49 2.84 9.22
N ARG A 153 -14.76 3.62 10.01
CA ARG A 153 -14.30 4.95 9.59
C ARG A 153 -13.20 4.77 8.54
N PRO A 154 -13.39 5.18 7.29
CA PRO A 154 -12.35 5.06 6.27
C PRO A 154 -11.05 5.80 6.64
N GLY A 155 -9.95 5.43 6.02
CA GLY A 155 -8.69 6.12 6.25
C GLY A 155 -7.49 5.40 5.63
N PRO A 156 -6.29 6.02 5.70
CA PRO A 156 -5.11 5.48 5.07
C PRO A 156 -4.55 4.25 5.80
N VAL A 157 -3.98 3.35 4.99
CA VAL A 157 -3.20 2.18 5.44
C VAL A 157 -1.88 2.18 4.68
N VAL A 158 -0.79 1.89 5.37
CA VAL A 158 0.55 1.75 4.80
C VAL A 158 0.93 0.27 4.72
N VAL A 159 1.52 -0.12 3.60
CA VAL A 159 2.14 -1.43 3.38
C VAL A 159 3.59 -1.20 2.98
N ASP A 160 4.51 -1.49 3.88
CA ASP A 160 5.95 -1.33 3.68
C ASP A 160 6.56 -2.67 3.24
N VAL A 161 7.21 -2.68 2.08
CA VAL A 161 7.60 -3.92 1.38
C VAL A 161 9.10 -3.96 1.17
N PRO A 162 9.84 -4.83 1.88
CA PRO A 162 11.26 -5.04 1.65
C PRO A 162 11.55 -5.49 0.22
N LYS A 163 12.58 -4.90 -0.38
CA LYS A 163 12.94 -5.09 -1.80
C LYS A 163 13.20 -6.55 -2.18
N ASP A 164 13.89 -7.29 -1.33
CA ASP A 164 14.22 -8.70 -1.54
C ASP A 164 13.00 -9.59 -1.64
N LEU A 165 11.90 -9.25 -0.95
CA LEU A 165 10.64 -9.99 -1.03
C LEU A 165 9.90 -9.80 -2.35
N THR A 166 10.32 -8.84 -3.18
CA THR A 166 9.72 -8.56 -4.50
C THR A 166 10.56 -9.06 -5.66
N HIS A 167 11.65 -9.80 -5.39
CA HIS A 167 12.63 -10.20 -6.40
C HIS A 167 12.02 -11.10 -7.48
N PRO A 168 12.24 -10.83 -8.79
CA PRO A 168 11.55 -11.50 -9.89
C PRO A 168 11.92 -12.98 -10.07
N GLU A 169 13.07 -13.40 -9.57
CA GLU A 169 13.52 -14.80 -9.67
C GLU A 169 12.89 -15.73 -8.61
N HIS A 170 12.38 -15.15 -7.51
CA HIS A 170 11.76 -15.92 -6.44
C HIS A 170 10.25 -15.95 -6.66
N LYS A 171 9.72 -17.13 -6.98
CA LYS A 171 8.30 -17.32 -7.27
C LYS A 171 7.65 -18.22 -6.24
N PHE A 172 6.42 -17.87 -5.88
CA PHE A 172 5.61 -18.57 -4.90
C PHE A 172 4.18 -18.71 -5.41
N ASP A 173 3.43 -19.62 -4.82
CA ASP A 173 2.02 -19.81 -5.14
C ASP A 173 1.22 -18.54 -4.84
N TYR A 174 0.44 -18.08 -5.80
CA TYR A 174 -0.48 -16.96 -5.62
C TYR A 174 -1.89 -17.48 -5.29
N GLU A 175 -2.39 -17.05 -4.15
CA GLU A 175 -3.77 -17.27 -3.74
C GLU A 175 -4.31 -15.98 -3.14
N TYR A 176 -5.35 -15.40 -3.78
CA TYR A 176 -5.97 -14.18 -3.26
C TYR A 176 -7.13 -14.53 -2.34
N PRO A 177 -7.15 -14.05 -1.08
CA PRO A 177 -8.19 -14.41 -0.13
C PRO A 177 -9.57 -13.89 -0.55
N GLU A 178 -10.60 -14.74 -0.49
CA GLU A 178 -11.98 -14.34 -0.75
C GLU A 178 -12.54 -13.39 0.31
N SER A 179 -12.09 -13.56 1.56
CA SER A 179 -12.56 -12.76 2.70
C SER A 179 -11.46 -12.42 3.69
N VAL A 180 -11.69 -11.38 4.49
CA VAL A 180 -10.77 -10.97 5.55
C VAL A 180 -11.36 -11.37 6.91
N SER A 181 -10.56 -12.08 7.71
CA SER A 181 -10.84 -12.33 9.11
C SER A 181 -9.71 -11.77 9.98
N MET A 182 -10.02 -10.81 10.84
CA MET A 182 -9.05 -10.20 11.74
C MET A 182 -9.57 -10.23 13.19
N ARG A 183 -8.75 -10.78 14.08
CA ARG A 183 -9.11 -10.89 15.50
C ARG A 183 -9.31 -9.52 16.16
N SER A 184 -8.47 -8.55 15.81
CA SER A 184 -8.41 -7.24 16.48
C SER A 184 -9.16 -6.12 15.74
N TYR A 185 -9.70 -6.38 14.55
CA TYR A 185 -10.42 -5.39 13.76
C TYR A 185 -11.77 -5.92 13.33
N GLN A 186 -12.82 -5.44 14.01
CA GLN A 186 -14.22 -5.78 13.73
C GLN A 186 -15.03 -4.48 13.64
N PRO A 187 -15.09 -3.85 12.46
CA PRO A 187 -15.79 -2.59 12.29
C PRO A 187 -17.30 -2.77 12.53
N SER A 188 -17.92 -1.81 13.22
CA SER A 188 -19.36 -1.81 13.41
C SER A 188 -20.07 -1.64 12.07
N THR A 189 -21.07 -2.53 11.83
CA THR A 189 -21.97 -2.43 10.67
C THR A 189 -23.23 -1.63 10.98
N LYS A 190 -23.42 -1.21 12.24
CA LYS A 190 -24.55 -0.42 12.68
C LYS A 190 -24.09 0.99 12.98
N GLY A 191 -24.66 1.97 12.29
CA GLY A 191 -24.47 3.38 12.61
C GLY A 191 -25.13 3.72 13.96
N CYS A 192 -24.45 4.55 14.76
CA CYS A 192 -25.05 5.16 15.94
C CYS A 192 -25.72 6.47 15.50
N LEU A 193 -27.04 6.49 15.45
CA LEU A 193 -27.84 7.70 15.15
C LEU A 193 -28.03 8.56 16.41
N LEU A 194 -26.94 8.98 17.05
CA LEU A 194 -26.98 9.90 18.19
C LEU A 194 -26.83 11.38 17.79
N TYR A 195 -27.12 11.71 16.55
CA TYR A 195 -27.22 13.12 16.12
C TYR A 195 -28.67 13.45 15.80
N THR A 196 -29.36 13.95 16.78
CA THR A 196 -30.59 14.71 16.62
C THR A 196 -30.30 16.20 16.71
#